data_fa6c88df21b5fc7a789f27ba2515481f
#
_entry.id   fa6c88df21b5fc7a789f27ba2515481f
#
_cell.length_a   1.000
_cell.length_b   1.000
_cell.length_c   1.000
_cell.angle_alpha   90.00
_cell.angle_beta   90.00
_cell.angle_gamma   90.00
#
_symmetry.space_group_name_H-M   'P 1'
#
loop_
_entity.id
_entity.type
_entity.pdbx_description
1 polymer ?
#
loop_
_entity_poly.entity_id
_entity_poly.type
_entity_poly.pdbx_seq_one_letter_code
_entity_poly.pdbx_strand_id
1 'polypeptide(L)'
;MKQFQYQLAKKGKWICPQCQHKTFVLYVDANGEPLNDGVGKCDRADNCAYHYTPRQYFADNGISEEQRPKKPAIKKTLHLTPSYIAPGLFKASLTNYNDNSFVTYLTRVFGDGDSKKLTAQYFIGTSRHWSGASVFWQVDKGGKIHGGKIMVYDPLTGKRIKRPYSLVTWVHSALGIVNYNLVQCLFGEHLLSKDKDSAVVIVESEKTAIVCSRLAPDVVWLACGGCGNLSKKICQPLAGRNVLLMPDNGKFDEWAGRGRDLLGLCKSVRISDIMERKAAAPGDDICDLLIARYFDGTLDQSVFNGSMWHTIRD
;
A
#
# COMPACT_ATOMS: atom_id res chain seq x y z
N MET A 1 4.74 12.97 14.76
CA MET A 1 4.73 11.54 15.10
C MET A 1 5.30 11.36 16.50
N LYS A 2 4.58 10.68 17.40
CA LYS A 2 5.16 10.27 18.70
C LYS A 2 6.23 9.23 18.41
N GLN A 3 7.49 9.58 18.60
CA GLN A 3 8.60 8.66 18.45
C GLN A 3 8.61 7.74 19.68
N PHE A 4 8.38 6.44 19.45
CA PHE A 4 8.40 5.47 20.52
C PHE A 4 9.87 5.19 20.96
N GLN A 5 10.09 4.97 22.24
CA GLN A 5 11.41 4.68 22.80
C GLN A 5 11.98 3.33 22.31
N TYR A 6 11.09 2.36 22.09
CA TYR A 6 11.38 1.04 21.57
C TYR A 6 10.67 0.84 20.23
N GLN A 7 11.34 0.18 19.29
CA GLN A 7 10.83 -0.18 17.98
C GLN A 7 11.11 -1.63 17.65
N LEU A 8 10.34 -2.24 16.79
CA LEU A 8 10.63 -3.60 16.32
C LEU A 8 11.98 -3.64 15.59
N ALA A 9 12.80 -4.65 15.92
CA ALA A 9 14.12 -4.83 15.31
C ALA A 9 14.02 -4.93 13.79
N LYS A 10 14.88 -4.22 13.09
CA LYS A 10 14.90 -4.23 11.60
C LYS A 10 15.50 -5.52 11.04
N LYS A 11 16.29 -6.24 11.82
CA LYS A 11 16.96 -7.49 11.43
C LYS A 11 16.90 -8.47 12.60
N GLY A 12 16.98 -9.76 12.29
CA GLY A 12 16.91 -10.83 13.26
C GLY A 12 15.50 -11.39 13.45
N LYS A 13 15.45 -12.69 13.72
CA LYS A 13 14.22 -13.41 14.08
C LYS A 13 14.56 -14.32 15.25
N TRP A 14 13.71 -14.29 16.26
CA TRP A 14 13.81 -15.09 17.49
C TRP A 14 12.69 -16.13 17.55
N ILE A 15 12.81 -17.05 18.49
CA ILE A 15 11.76 -18.04 18.75
C ILE A 15 10.59 -17.33 19.45
N CYS A 16 9.40 -17.47 18.88
CA CYS A 16 8.19 -16.90 19.47
C CYS A 16 7.84 -17.63 20.78
N PRO A 17 7.62 -16.91 21.89
CA PRO A 17 7.28 -17.55 23.17
C PRO A 17 5.99 -18.38 23.11
N GLN A 18 5.03 -17.99 22.25
CA GLN A 18 3.74 -18.67 22.15
C GLN A 18 3.74 -19.84 21.17
N CYS A 19 4.25 -19.65 19.93
CA CYS A 19 4.14 -20.69 18.89
C CYS A 19 5.43 -21.46 18.62
N GLN A 20 6.52 -21.16 19.33
CA GLN A 20 7.84 -21.80 19.24
C GLN A 20 8.49 -21.78 17.84
N HIS A 21 7.98 -20.94 16.91
CA HIS A 21 8.58 -20.78 15.60
C HIS A 21 9.57 -19.59 15.59
N LYS A 22 10.61 -19.67 14.76
CA LYS A 22 11.61 -18.61 14.57
C LYS A 22 11.05 -17.45 13.72
N THR A 23 10.01 -16.78 14.23
CA THR A 23 9.25 -15.72 13.55
C THR A 23 8.97 -14.52 14.45
N PHE A 24 9.66 -14.43 15.58
CA PHE A 24 9.46 -13.39 16.57
C PHE A 24 10.41 -12.22 16.35
N VAL A 25 9.91 -10.99 16.43
CA VAL A 25 10.68 -9.75 16.28
C VAL A 25 10.63 -9.01 17.61
N LEU A 26 11.78 -8.81 18.22
CA LEU A 26 11.92 -8.12 19.51
C LEU A 26 11.73 -6.61 19.38
N TYR A 27 11.24 -5.99 20.45
CA TYR A 27 11.35 -4.54 20.61
C TYR A 27 12.74 -4.20 21.15
N VAL A 28 13.44 -3.33 20.41
CA VAL A 28 14.79 -2.86 20.71
C VAL A 28 14.82 -1.35 20.91
N ASP A 29 15.78 -0.88 21.68
CA ASP A 29 16.06 0.54 21.87
C ASP A 29 16.80 1.16 20.68
N ALA A 30 17.24 2.41 20.81
CA ALA A 30 17.98 3.12 19.76
C ALA A 30 19.36 2.51 19.44
N ASN A 31 19.93 1.72 20.35
CA ASN A 31 21.23 1.05 20.18
C ASN A 31 21.06 -0.37 19.60
N GLY A 32 19.82 -0.85 19.48
CA GLY A 32 19.52 -2.21 19.03
C GLY A 32 19.43 -3.24 20.16
N GLU A 33 19.50 -2.81 21.43
CA GLU A 33 19.39 -3.68 22.58
C GLU A 33 17.93 -4.04 22.85
N PRO A 34 17.62 -5.33 23.05
CA PRO A 34 16.26 -5.77 23.33
C PRO A 34 15.78 -5.30 24.70
N LEU A 35 14.51 -4.91 24.79
CA LEU A 35 13.87 -4.56 26.06
C LEU A 35 13.79 -5.79 26.99
N ASN A 36 13.38 -6.92 26.42
CA ASN A 36 13.29 -8.22 27.08
C ASN A 36 13.03 -9.27 25.99
N ASP A 37 13.46 -10.52 26.19
CA ASP A 37 13.36 -11.62 25.22
C ASP A 37 11.91 -12.02 24.88
N GLY A 38 10.95 -11.68 25.74
CA GLY A 38 9.52 -11.91 25.51
C GLY A 38 8.77 -10.74 24.92
N VAL A 39 9.39 -9.55 24.81
CA VAL A 39 8.72 -8.32 24.37
C VAL A 39 8.93 -8.09 22.87
N GLY A 40 7.88 -8.34 22.09
CA GLY A 40 7.99 -8.32 20.63
C GLY A 40 6.70 -8.71 19.95
N LYS A 41 6.81 -8.96 18.65
CA LYS A 41 5.68 -9.34 17.79
C LYS A 41 6.04 -10.56 16.95
N CYS A 42 5.14 -11.53 16.91
CA CYS A 42 5.23 -12.66 16.00
C CYS A 42 4.73 -12.27 14.61
N ASP A 43 5.50 -12.58 13.55
CA ASP A 43 5.10 -12.31 12.17
C ASP A 43 3.96 -13.21 11.67
N ARG A 44 3.63 -14.27 12.41
CA ARG A 44 2.51 -15.18 12.09
C ARG A 44 1.20 -14.58 12.60
N ALA A 45 0.84 -13.41 12.06
CA ALA A 45 -0.32 -12.64 12.53
C ALA A 45 -1.64 -13.45 12.50
N ASP A 46 -1.84 -14.24 11.45
CA ASP A 46 -3.08 -15.01 11.24
C ASP A 46 -3.14 -16.32 12.05
N ASN A 47 -1.98 -16.83 12.51
CA ASN A 47 -1.89 -18.15 13.16
C ASN A 47 -1.43 -18.11 14.62
N CYS A 48 -0.76 -17.04 15.05
CA CYS A 48 -0.22 -16.91 16.40
C CYS A 48 -0.66 -15.60 17.05
N ALA A 49 -0.53 -14.49 16.31
CA ALA A 49 -0.88 -13.14 16.73
C ALA A 49 -0.20 -12.66 18.04
N TYR A 50 0.82 -13.40 18.56
CA TYR A 50 1.50 -12.97 19.77
C TYR A 50 2.13 -11.59 19.57
N HIS A 51 1.72 -10.64 20.40
CA HIS A 51 2.23 -9.29 20.40
C HIS A 51 2.25 -8.74 21.83
N TYR A 52 3.42 -8.77 22.46
CA TYR A 52 3.64 -8.21 23.78
C TYR A 52 4.41 -6.89 23.63
N THR A 53 3.72 -5.79 23.89
CA THR A 53 4.25 -4.45 23.62
C THR A 53 5.07 -3.92 24.81
N PRO A 54 6.00 -2.97 24.60
CA PRO A 54 6.71 -2.29 25.69
C PRO A 54 5.78 -1.67 26.73
N ARG A 55 4.63 -1.14 26.30
CA ARG A 55 3.64 -0.56 27.21
C ARG A 55 3.06 -1.60 28.17
N GLN A 56 2.69 -2.77 27.63
CA GLN A 56 2.20 -3.88 28.45
C GLN A 56 3.27 -4.36 29.40
N TYR A 57 4.51 -4.58 28.89
CA TYR A 57 5.64 -5.00 29.71
C TYR A 57 5.87 -4.07 30.91
N PHE A 58 5.89 -2.74 30.69
CA PHE A 58 6.05 -1.79 31.79
C PHE A 58 4.90 -1.82 32.78
N ALA A 59 3.66 -1.97 32.30
CA ALA A 59 2.48 -2.09 33.17
C ALA A 59 2.54 -3.37 34.02
N ASP A 60 2.84 -4.52 33.41
CA ASP A 60 2.87 -5.81 34.06
C ASP A 60 4.02 -5.92 35.11
N ASN A 61 5.10 -5.17 34.91
CA ASN A 61 6.24 -5.11 35.82
C ASN A 61 6.21 -3.91 36.79
N GLY A 62 5.13 -3.15 36.82
CA GLY A 62 4.97 -2.02 37.75
C GLY A 62 5.93 -0.87 37.52
N ILE A 63 6.53 -0.75 36.32
CA ILE A 63 7.50 0.29 35.98
C ILE A 63 6.77 1.61 35.65
N SER A 64 6.87 2.59 36.56
CA SER A 64 6.26 3.90 36.37
C SER A 64 6.91 4.70 35.21
N GLU A 65 6.21 5.72 34.70
CA GLU A 65 6.77 6.57 33.61
C GLU A 65 8.08 7.25 33.97
N GLU A 66 8.29 7.56 35.24
CA GLU A 66 9.50 8.20 35.76
C GLU A 66 10.70 7.25 35.77
N GLN A 67 10.45 5.95 35.96
CA GLN A 67 11.46 4.89 36.01
C GLN A 67 11.82 4.35 34.63
N ARG A 68 11.06 4.71 33.59
CA ARG A 68 11.39 4.29 32.22
C ARG A 68 12.68 4.97 31.76
N PRO A 69 13.55 4.26 31.04
CA PRO A 69 14.74 4.87 30.46
C PRO A 69 14.36 6.15 29.70
N LYS A 70 14.99 7.29 30.02
CA LYS A 70 14.72 8.54 29.32
C LYS A 70 15.20 8.42 27.90
N LYS A 71 14.40 8.90 26.94
CA LYS A 71 14.78 8.94 25.52
C LYS A 71 16.15 9.60 25.37
N PRO A 72 17.10 8.99 24.66
CA PRO A 72 18.29 9.73 24.26
C PRO A 72 17.85 10.97 23.48
N ALA A 73 18.50 12.13 23.76
CA ALA A 73 18.21 13.37 23.09
C ALA A 73 18.22 13.15 21.57
N ILE A 74 17.14 13.51 20.90
CA ILE A 74 16.94 13.30 19.47
C ILE A 74 18.10 13.98 18.75
N LYS A 75 19.05 13.20 18.20
CA LYS A 75 19.89 13.70 17.12
C LYS A 75 18.93 14.21 16.06
N LYS A 76 19.00 15.54 15.75
CA LYS A 76 18.22 16.15 14.66
C LYS A 76 18.23 15.17 13.50
N THR A 77 17.06 14.64 13.14
CA THR A 77 16.91 13.83 11.93
C THR A 77 17.40 14.70 10.79
N LEU A 78 18.57 14.37 10.25
CA LEU A 78 18.96 14.87 8.94
C LEU A 78 17.78 14.56 8.02
N HIS A 79 17.16 15.61 7.49
CA HIS A 79 16.17 15.45 6.42
C HIS A 79 16.94 14.94 5.21
N LEU A 80 17.09 13.63 5.14
CA LEU A 80 17.69 12.98 3.98
C LEU A 80 16.82 13.33 2.77
N THR A 81 17.44 13.89 1.74
CA THR A 81 16.76 14.13 0.46
C THR A 81 16.17 12.82 -0.06
N PRO A 82 14.97 12.83 -0.65
CA PRO A 82 14.41 11.63 -1.27
C PRO A 82 15.37 11.06 -2.31
N SER A 83 15.53 9.74 -2.34
CA SER A 83 16.22 9.03 -3.41
C SER A 83 15.24 8.74 -4.54
N TYR A 84 15.74 8.71 -5.77
CA TYR A 84 14.96 8.40 -6.96
C TYR A 84 15.62 7.30 -7.77
N ILE A 85 14.81 6.50 -8.46
CA ILE A 85 15.29 5.49 -9.39
C ILE A 85 15.75 6.16 -10.69
N ALA A 86 16.88 5.72 -11.23
CA ALA A 86 17.39 6.21 -12.49
C ALA A 86 16.42 5.90 -13.64
N PRO A 87 16.12 6.86 -14.53
CA PRO A 87 15.18 6.66 -15.65
C PRO A 87 15.53 5.47 -16.56
N GLY A 88 16.80 5.13 -16.68
CA GLY A 88 17.26 3.97 -17.46
C GLY A 88 16.75 2.63 -16.90
N LEU A 89 16.77 2.44 -15.58
CA LEU A 89 16.23 1.23 -14.93
C LEU A 89 14.70 1.12 -15.12
N PHE A 90 14.02 2.24 -14.96
CA PHE A 90 12.59 2.32 -15.21
C PHE A 90 12.26 1.92 -16.65
N LYS A 91 12.86 2.58 -17.64
CA LYS A 91 12.62 2.30 -19.08
C LYS A 91 12.96 0.87 -19.44
N ALA A 92 14.06 0.32 -18.94
CA ALA A 92 14.49 -1.05 -19.20
C ALA A 92 13.51 -2.12 -18.68
N SER A 93 12.65 -1.77 -17.71
CA SER A 93 11.63 -2.69 -17.20
C SER A 93 10.34 -2.70 -18.05
N LEU A 94 10.09 -1.64 -18.86
CA LEU A 94 8.87 -1.50 -19.67
C LEU A 94 8.92 -2.36 -20.93
N THR A 95 9.17 -3.66 -20.74
CA THR A 95 9.33 -4.65 -21.82
C THR A 95 9.07 -6.06 -21.29
N ASN A 96 9.23 -7.09 -22.13
CA ASN A 96 9.10 -8.52 -21.80
C ASN A 96 7.76 -8.86 -21.14
N TYR A 97 6.69 -8.31 -21.65
CA TYR A 97 5.35 -8.48 -21.05
C TYR A 97 4.80 -9.91 -21.20
N ASN A 98 5.36 -10.72 -22.12
CA ASN A 98 5.03 -12.15 -22.21
C ASN A 98 5.42 -12.93 -20.96
N ASP A 99 6.44 -12.46 -20.23
CA ASP A 99 6.92 -13.04 -18.98
C ASP A 99 6.31 -12.36 -17.75
N ASN A 100 5.21 -11.61 -17.90
CA ASN A 100 4.61 -10.84 -16.82
C ASN A 100 3.22 -11.39 -16.48
N SER A 101 3.11 -12.09 -15.36
CA SER A 101 1.87 -12.76 -14.93
C SER A 101 0.70 -11.80 -14.73
N PHE A 102 0.95 -10.58 -14.27
CA PHE A 102 -0.12 -9.59 -14.10
C PHE A 102 -0.62 -9.05 -15.45
N VAL A 103 0.27 -8.84 -16.41
CA VAL A 103 -0.11 -8.45 -17.79
C VAL A 103 -0.88 -9.59 -18.45
N THR A 104 -0.46 -10.85 -18.25
CA THR A 104 -1.22 -12.03 -18.71
C THR A 104 -2.64 -12.04 -18.13
N TYR A 105 -2.78 -11.76 -16.83
CA TYR A 105 -4.10 -11.62 -16.18
C TYR A 105 -4.93 -10.51 -16.84
N LEU A 106 -4.36 -9.31 -17.05
CA LEU A 106 -5.08 -8.20 -17.72
C LEU A 106 -5.52 -8.56 -19.14
N THR A 107 -4.66 -9.24 -19.90
CA THR A 107 -4.98 -9.70 -21.26
C THR A 107 -6.14 -10.71 -21.26
N ARG A 108 -6.14 -11.61 -20.28
CA ARG A 108 -7.21 -12.59 -20.14
C ARG A 108 -8.56 -11.95 -19.79
N VAL A 109 -8.56 -10.91 -18.93
CA VAL A 109 -9.81 -10.25 -18.48
C VAL A 109 -10.33 -9.27 -19.52
N PHE A 110 -9.47 -8.46 -20.13
CA PHE A 110 -9.87 -7.31 -20.97
C PHE A 110 -9.47 -7.43 -22.43
N GLY A 111 -8.74 -8.48 -22.80
CA GLY A 111 -8.15 -8.60 -24.13
C GLY A 111 -6.84 -7.81 -24.30
N ASP A 112 -6.15 -8.09 -25.40
CA ASP A 112 -4.80 -7.59 -25.67
C ASP A 112 -4.77 -6.05 -25.81
N GLY A 113 -5.76 -5.45 -26.45
CA GLY A 113 -5.82 -4.00 -26.67
C GLY A 113 -5.89 -3.19 -25.39
N ASP A 114 -6.79 -3.54 -24.49
CA ASP A 114 -6.97 -2.83 -23.23
C ASP A 114 -5.86 -3.16 -22.22
N SER A 115 -5.34 -4.40 -22.23
CA SER A 115 -4.16 -4.77 -21.45
C SER A 115 -2.95 -3.90 -21.81
N LYS A 116 -2.67 -3.69 -23.09
CA LYS A 116 -1.58 -2.81 -23.55
C LYS A 116 -1.80 -1.35 -23.13
N LYS A 117 -3.03 -0.84 -23.23
CA LYS A 117 -3.37 0.52 -22.78
C LYS A 117 -3.12 0.69 -21.28
N LEU A 118 -3.63 -0.22 -20.44
CA LEU A 118 -3.46 -0.18 -19.00
C LEU A 118 -2.00 -0.29 -18.58
N THR A 119 -1.25 -1.20 -19.24
CA THR A 119 0.19 -1.41 -18.99
C THR A 119 0.98 -0.13 -19.27
N ALA A 120 0.68 0.54 -20.39
CA ALA A 120 1.32 1.81 -20.75
C ALA A 120 0.87 2.96 -19.85
N GLN A 121 -0.44 3.05 -19.53
CA GLN A 121 -1.01 4.10 -18.70
C GLN A 121 -0.40 4.14 -17.30
N TYR A 122 -0.22 2.97 -16.68
CA TYR A 122 0.30 2.85 -15.31
C TYR A 122 1.78 2.51 -15.25
N PHE A 123 2.49 2.49 -16.38
CA PHE A 123 3.91 2.16 -16.44
C PHE A 123 4.24 0.82 -15.79
N ILE A 124 3.45 -0.22 -16.07
CA ILE A 124 3.72 -1.54 -15.50
C ILE A 124 5.01 -2.08 -16.10
N GLY A 125 5.97 -2.41 -15.23
CA GLY A 125 7.24 -3.02 -15.64
C GLY A 125 7.25 -4.53 -15.44
N THR A 126 8.22 -5.21 -16.04
CA THR A 126 8.53 -6.62 -15.80
C THR A 126 9.85 -6.72 -15.03
N SER A 127 9.91 -7.60 -14.04
CA SER A 127 11.11 -7.84 -13.24
C SER A 127 11.60 -9.28 -13.38
N ARG A 128 12.92 -9.44 -13.48
CA ARG A 128 13.57 -10.78 -13.46
C ARG A 128 13.85 -11.29 -12.04
N HIS A 129 13.45 -10.53 -11.01
CA HIS A 129 13.71 -10.92 -9.61
C HIS A 129 12.99 -12.23 -9.23
N TRP A 130 11.78 -12.41 -9.73
CA TRP A 130 11.01 -13.66 -9.70
C TRP A 130 10.38 -13.90 -11.07
N SER A 131 10.16 -15.16 -11.41
CA SER A 131 9.41 -15.52 -12.61
C SER A 131 8.00 -14.90 -12.58
N GLY A 132 7.59 -14.27 -13.65
CA GLY A 132 6.27 -13.63 -13.78
C GLY A 132 6.11 -12.32 -13.00
N ALA A 133 7.18 -11.79 -12.39
CA ALA A 133 7.06 -10.61 -11.54
C ALA A 133 6.81 -9.32 -12.32
N SER A 134 5.89 -8.53 -11.80
CA SER A 134 5.58 -7.17 -12.26
C SER A 134 6.23 -6.12 -11.38
N VAL A 135 6.56 -4.97 -11.96
CA VAL A 135 6.98 -3.78 -11.22
C VAL A 135 5.88 -2.71 -11.30
N PHE A 136 5.40 -2.29 -10.15
CA PHE A 136 4.45 -1.18 -10.01
C PHE A 136 5.23 0.06 -9.60
N TRP A 137 5.47 0.94 -10.56
CA TRP A 137 6.31 2.12 -10.37
C TRP A 137 5.54 3.26 -9.71
N GLN A 138 6.13 3.86 -8.70
CA GLN A 138 5.66 5.10 -8.08
C GLN A 138 6.32 6.28 -8.79
N VAL A 139 5.60 6.89 -9.71
CA VAL A 139 6.03 8.07 -10.49
C VAL A 139 5.16 9.24 -10.08
N ASP A 140 5.76 10.32 -9.59
CA ASP A 140 5.04 11.51 -9.17
C ASP A 140 4.55 12.35 -10.37
N LYS A 141 3.71 13.35 -10.10
CA LYS A 141 3.18 14.25 -11.12
C LYS A 141 4.26 15.06 -11.87
N GLY A 142 5.47 15.14 -11.32
CA GLY A 142 6.65 15.77 -11.91
C GLY A 142 7.52 14.80 -12.73
N GLY A 143 7.16 13.50 -12.77
CA GLY A 143 7.90 12.47 -13.49
C GLY A 143 9.08 11.87 -12.73
N LYS A 144 9.29 12.20 -11.46
CA LYS A 144 10.32 11.57 -10.64
C LYS A 144 9.88 10.18 -10.18
N ILE A 145 10.78 9.21 -10.25
CA ILE A 145 10.51 7.81 -9.95
C ILE A 145 10.96 7.52 -8.53
N HIS A 146 10.02 7.51 -7.59
CA HIS A 146 10.27 7.34 -6.15
C HIS A 146 10.65 5.92 -5.76
N GLY A 147 10.18 4.92 -6.51
CA GLY A 147 10.43 3.52 -6.27
C GLY A 147 9.61 2.63 -7.19
N GLY A 148 9.81 1.33 -7.09
CA GLY A 148 8.98 0.33 -7.75
C GLY A 148 8.73 -0.83 -6.82
N LYS A 149 7.48 -1.25 -6.67
CA LYS A 149 7.10 -2.42 -5.89
C LYS A 149 7.08 -3.63 -6.83
N ILE A 150 7.93 -4.62 -6.56
CA ILE A 150 7.96 -5.88 -7.31
C ILE A 150 7.00 -6.85 -6.65
N MET A 151 6.06 -7.40 -7.42
CA MET A 151 5.07 -8.35 -6.93
C MET A 151 4.79 -9.42 -7.97
N VAL A 152 4.37 -10.61 -7.51
CA VAL A 152 3.93 -11.70 -8.38
C VAL A 152 2.44 -11.96 -8.17
N TYR A 153 1.72 -12.07 -9.28
CA TYR A 153 0.30 -12.37 -9.31
C TYR A 153 0.04 -13.69 -10.01
N ASP A 154 -1.00 -14.37 -9.61
CA ASP A 154 -1.51 -15.52 -10.34
C ASP A 154 -2.16 -15.04 -11.65
N PRO A 155 -1.71 -15.53 -12.83
CA PRO A 155 -2.21 -15.05 -14.13
C PRO A 155 -3.65 -15.46 -14.43
N LEU A 156 -4.22 -16.41 -13.68
CA LEU A 156 -5.59 -16.85 -13.86
C LEU A 156 -6.56 -16.06 -12.99
N THR A 157 -6.20 -15.82 -11.74
CA THR A 157 -7.10 -15.23 -10.74
C THR A 157 -6.83 -13.77 -10.46
N GLY A 158 -5.65 -13.25 -10.86
CA GLY A 158 -5.21 -11.90 -10.49
C GLY A 158 -4.98 -11.72 -8.99
N LYS A 159 -4.90 -12.82 -8.22
CA LYS A 159 -4.58 -12.76 -6.80
C LYS A 159 -3.06 -12.76 -6.59
N ARG A 160 -2.60 -11.96 -5.62
CA ARG A 160 -1.19 -11.90 -5.28
C ARG A 160 -0.69 -13.23 -4.70
N ILE A 161 0.47 -13.71 -5.13
CA ILE A 161 1.10 -14.92 -4.59
C ILE A 161 1.59 -14.64 -3.16
N LYS A 162 1.02 -15.35 -2.19
CA LYS A 162 1.31 -15.18 -0.76
C LYS A 162 1.98 -16.40 -0.12
N ARG A 163 2.03 -17.55 -0.80
CA ARG A 163 2.62 -18.80 -0.28
C ARG A 163 3.72 -19.31 -1.21
N PRO A 164 4.79 -19.95 -0.71
CA PRO A 164 5.06 -20.22 0.72
C PRO A 164 5.39 -18.97 1.53
N TYR A 165 5.73 -17.86 0.89
CA TYR A 165 5.92 -16.52 1.46
C TYR A 165 5.42 -15.46 0.47
N SER A 166 5.15 -14.27 0.98
CA SER A 166 4.65 -13.17 0.14
C SER A 166 5.76 -12.68 -0.79
N LEU A 167 5.55 -12.80 -2.11
CA LEU A 167 6.48 -12.34 -3.13
C LEU A 167 6.31 -10.84 -3.37
N VAL A 168 6.79 -10.04 -2.43
CA VAL A 168 6.77 -8.57 -2.48
C VAL A 168 8.13 -8.02 -2.05
N THR A 169 8.73 -7.18 -2.89
CA THR A 169 9.94 -6.43 -2.54
C THR A 169 9.97 -5.09 -3.27
N TRP A 170 10.94 -4.25 -2.94
CA TRP A 170 11.17 -2.98 -3.63
C TRP A 170 12.35 -3.10 -4.60
N VAL A 171 12.27 -2.39 -5.73
CA VAL A 171 13.36 -2.39 -6.74
C VAL A 171 14.71 -2.03 -6.12
N HIS A 172 14.78 -0.96 -5.30
CA HIS A 172 16.04 -0.58 -4.64
C HIS A 172 16.58 -1.67 -3.72
N SER A 173 15.72 -2.42 -3.03
CA SER A 173 16.12 -3.54 -2.18
C SER A 173 16.58 -4.74 -3.01
N ALA A 174 15.85 -5.08 -4.08
CA ALA A 174 16.21 -6.17 -5.00
C ALA A 174 17.54 -5.93 -5.72
N LEU A 175 17.87 -4.66 -5.99
CA LEU A 175 19.13 -4.24 -6.59
C LEU A 175 20.26 -3.99 -5.57
N GLY A 176 20.00 -4.13 -4.27
CA GLY A 176 20.99 -3.88 -3.22
C GLY A 176 21.45 -2.41 -3.14
N ILE A 177 20.60 -1.45 -3.55
CA ILE A 177 20.96 -0.03 -3.48
C ILE A 177 21.01 0.40 -2.02
N VAL A 178 22.21 0.65 -1.53
CA VAL A 178 22.47 1.07 -0.15
C VAL A 178 22.04 2.53 0.08
N ASN A 179 21.65 2.85 1.30
CA ASN A 179 21.27 4.20 1.73
C ASN A 179 20.13 4.83 0.90
N TYR A 180 19.25 4.01 0.33
CA TYR A 180 18.10 4.50 -0.42
C TYR A 180 17.03 5.07 0.53
N ASN A 181 16.79 6.38 0.46
CA ASN A 181 15.74 7.05 1.22
C ASN A 181 14.43 7.02 0.43
N LEU A 182 13.66 5.96 0.61
CA LEU A 182 12.36 5.80 -0.05
C LEU A 182 11.33 6.77 0.56
N VAL A 183 10.94 7.76 -0.21
CA VAL A 183 9.78 8.61 0.06
C VAL A 183 8.72 8.28 -0.97
N GLN A 184 7.70 7.53 -0.57
CA GLN A 184 6.65 7.06 -1.48
C GLN A 184 5.77 8.22 -1.97
N CYS A 185 5.28 8.10 -3.21
CA CYS A 185 4.16 8.86 -3.75
C CYS A 185 2.98 7.91 -4.05
N LEU A 186 1.81 8.44 -4.44
CA LEU A 186 0.68 7.61 -4.83
C LEU A 186 1.02 6.85 -6.12
N PHE A 187 0.66 5.58 -6.18
CA PHE A 187 0.72 4.84 -7.43
C PHE A 187 -0.30 5.43 -8.42
N GLY A 188 0.14 5.70 -9.64
CA GLY A 188 -0.67 6.41 -10.64
C GLY A 188 -0.63 7.95 -10.53
N GLU A 189 0.13 8.55 -9.60
CA GLU A 189 0.15 10.00 -9.36
C GLU A 189 0.49 10.81 -10.63
N HIS A 190 1.32 10.29 -11.51
CA HIS A 190 1.64 10.91 -12.81
C HIS A 190 0.42 11.17 -13.70
N LEU A 191 -0.70 10.45 -13.49
CA LEU A 191 -1.95 10.67 -14.23
C LEU A 191 -2.60 12.01 -13.88
N LEU A 192 -2.35 12.55 -12.69
CA LEU A 192 -2.86 13.85 -12.25
C LEU A 192 -2.37 15.02 -13.12
N SER A 193 -1.24 14.85 -13.81
CA SER A 193 -0.72 15.87 -14.73
C SER A 193 -1.53 15.97 -16.03
N LYS A 194 -2.19 14.88 -16.42
CA LYS A 194 -2.96 14.77 -17.67
C LYS A 194 -4.43 15.14 -17.49
N ASP A 195 -4.96 14.92 -16.30
CA ASP A 195 -6.35 15.19 -15.94
C ASP A 195 -6.39 16.02 -14.67
N LYS A 196 -6.82 17.29 -14.79
CA LYS A 196 -6.85 18.25 -13.69
C LYS A 196 -8.22 18.38 -13.03
N ASP A 197 -9.29 17.92 -13.69
CA ASP A 197 -10.67 18.23 -13.34
C ASP A 197 -11.44 17.04 -12.77
N SER A 198 -11.19 15.84 -13.26
CA SER A 198 -11.88 14.63 -12.81
C SER A 198 -11.64 14.33 -11.33
N ALA A 199 -12.64 13.76 -10.68
CA ALA A 199 -12.49 13.28 -9.32
C ALA A 199 -11.40 12.19 -9.24
N VAL A 200 -10.76 12.09 -8.09
CA VAL A 200 -9.71 11.11 -7.83
C VAL A 200 -10.22 10.06 -6.87
N VAL A 201 -10.18 8.79 -7.26
CA VAL A 201 -10.45 7.66 -6.37
C VAL A 201 -9.15 7.11 -5.83
N ILE A 202 -9.08 6.94 -4.51
CA ILE A 202 -7.95 6.28 -3.84
C ILE A 202 -8.39 4.90 -3.35
N VAL A 203 -7.64 3.88 -3.75
CA VAL A 203 -7.76 2.48 -3.30
C VAL A 203 -6.50 2.02 -2.57
N GLU A 204 -6.55 0.83 -1.96
CA GLU A 204 -5.39 0.30 -1.25
C GLU A 204 -4.33 -0.22 -2.22
N SER A 205 -4.72 -1.07 -3.18
CA SER A 205 -3.77 -1.83 -4.02
C SER A 205 -3.60 -1.28 -5.43
N GLU A 206 -2.41 -1.47 -5.97
CA GLU A 206 -2.04 -1.09 -7.34
C GLU A 206 -2.90 -1.84 -8.37
N LYS A 207 -3.16 -3.16 -8.14
CA LYS A 207 -4.06 -3.98 -8.98
C LYS A 207 -5.44 -3.33 -9.10
N THR A 208 -6.00 -2.97 -7.94
CA THR A 208 -7.34 -2.38 -7.87
C THR A 208 -7.42 -1.09 -8.65
N ALA A 209 -6.44 -0.18 -8.51
CA ALA A 209 -6.41 1.06 -9.27
C ALA A 209 -6.37 0.81 -10.79
N ILE A 210 -5.54 -0.13 -11.26
CA ILE A 210 -5.39 -0.44 -12.69
C ILE A 210 -6.68 -1.03 -13.25
N VAL A 211 -7.25 -2.05 -12.60
CA VAL A 211 -8.44 -2.74 -13.08
C VAL A 211 -9.65 -1.82 -13.08
N CYS A 212 -9.85 -1.10 -11.97
CA CYS A 212 -10.97 -0.17 -11.84
C CYS A 212 -10.89 0.99 -12.84
N SER A 213 -9.71 1.43 -13.23
CA SER A 213 -9.57 2.49 -14.25
C SER A 213 -10.10 2.09 -15.63
N ARG A 214 -10.12 0.77 -15.94
CA ARG A 214 -10.75 0.25 -17.15
C ARG A 214 -12.26 0.16 -17.03
N LEU A 215 -12.73 -0.24 -15.85
CA LEU A 215 -14.15 -0.49 -15.59
C LEU A 215 -14.94 0.79 -15.28
N ALA A 216 -14.25 1.82 -14.79
CA ALA A 216 -14.83 3.15 -14.50
C ALA A 216 -13.82 4.25 -14.89
N PRO A 217 -13.76 4.61 -16.18
CA PRO A 217 -12.73 5.50 -16.72
C PRO A 217 -12.96 6.99 -16.43
N ASP A 218 -14.14 7.39 -15.94
CA ASP A 218 -14.52 8.79 -15.77
C ASP A 218 -13.86 9.49 -14.56
N VAL A 219 -13.02 8.75 -13.81
CA VAL A 219 -12.28 9.23 -12.65
C VAL A 219 -10.83 8.80 -12.72
N VAL A 220 -9.96 9.50 -12.01
CA VAL A 220 -8.54 9.12 -11.90
C VAL A 220 -8.36 8.14 -10.75
N TRP A 221 -7.90 6.92 -11.03
CA TRP A 221 -7.66 5.89 -10.03
C TRP A 221 -6.21 5.89 -9.57
N LEU A 222 -6.02 6.03 -8.26
CA LEU A 222 -4.72 6.00 -7.61
C LEU A 222 -4.71 4.97 -6.48
N ALA A 223 -3.51 4.45 -6.12
CA ALA A 223 -3.38 3.59 -4.97
C ALA A 223 -2.37 4.13 -3.95
N CYS A 224 -2.68 3.95 -2.66
CA CYS A 224 -1.75 4.28 -1.58
C CYS A 224 -0.75 3.16 -1.27
N GLY A 225 -0.93 1.96 -1.86
CA GLY A 225 0.01 0.84 -1.74
C GLY A 225 -0.01 0.11 -0.41
N GLY A 226 -1.06 0.27 0.37
CA GLY A 226 -1.31 -0.41 1.64
C GLY A 226 -2.17 0.43 2.58
N CYS A 227 -3.05 -0.19 3.34
CA CYS A 227 -4.03 0.46 4.21
C CYS A 227 -3.42 1.57 5.09
N GLY A 228 -2.26 1.30 5.70
CA GLY A 228 -1.58 2.24 6.59
C GLY A 228 -0.90 3.43 5.91
N ASN A 229 -0.81 3.46 4.58
CA ASN A 229 -0.06 4.50 3.86
C ASN A 229 -0.88 5.75 3.53
N LEU A 230 -2.21 5.67 3.56
CA LEU A 230 -3.07 6.83 3.34
C LEU A 230 -2.78 7.89 4.40
N SER A 231 -2.26 9.04 4.01
CA SER A 231 -1.89 10.13 4.91
C SER A 231 -1.87 11.47 4.19
N LYS A 232 -2.03 12.58 4.92
CA LYS A 232 -1.95 13.93 4.36
C LYS A 232 -0.65 14.16 3.58
N LYS A 233 0.46 13.53 4.00
CA LYS A 233 1.76 13.70 3.34
C LYS A 233 1.78 13.11 1.93
N ILE A 234 1.32 11.86 1.75
CA ILE A 234 1.30 11.21 0.43
C ILE A 234 0.23 11.82 -0.49
N CYS A 235 -0.81 12.41 0.10
CA CYS A 235 -1.93 13.04 -0.61
C CYS A 235 -1.71 14.52 -0.95
N GLN A 236 -0.53 15.12 -0.66
CA GLN A 236 -0.24 16.53 -1.01
C GLN A 236 -0.52 16.87 -2.49
N PRO A 237 -0.24 15.98 -3.47
CA PRO A 237 -0.55 16.26 -4.88
C PRO A 237 -2.03 16.43 -5.18
N LEU A 238 -2.93 16.04 -4.26
CA LEU A 238 -4.39 16.11 -4.39
C LEU A 238 -4.97 17.43 -3.87
N ALA A 239 -4.14 18.41 -3.54
CA ALA A 239 -4.60 19.71 -3.09
C ALA A 239 -5.62 20.31 -4.08
N GLY A 240 -6.79 20.74 -3.56
CA GLY A 240 -7.87 21.30 -4.35
C GLY A 240 -8.68 20.32 -5.22
N ARG A 241 -8.40 19.00 -5.17
CA ARG A 241 -9.14 17.96 -5.93
C ARG A 241 -10.34 17.44 -5.14
N ASN A 242 -11.33 16.93 -5.87
CA ASN A 242 -12.37 16.10 -5.28
C ASN A 242 -11.82 14.68 -5.10
N VAL A 243 -11.81 14.18 -3.88
CA VAL A 243 -11.22 12.88 -3.52
C VAL A 243 -12.32 11.93 -3.02
N LEU A 244 -12.29 10.73 -3.56
CA LEU A 244 -13.18 9.63 -3.21
C LEU A 244 -12.32 8.50 -2.62
N LEU A 245 -12.56 8.15 -1.36
CA LEU A 245 -11.86 7.05 -0.69
C LEU A 245 -12.66 5.76 -0.87
N MET A 246 -12.02 4.71 -1.35
CA MET A 246 -12.62 3.41 -1.58
C MET A 246 -11.84 2.34 -0.78
N PRO A 247 -12.14 2.17 0.52
CA PRO A 247 -11.48 1.19 1.36
C PRO A 247 -11.85 -0.26 0.98
N ASP A 248 -10.96 -1.20 1.27
CA ASP A 248 -11.27 -2.62 1.26
C ASP A 248 -12.26 -2.96 2.37
N ASN A 249 -12.96 -4.10 2.25
CA ASN A 249 -13.95 -4.54 3.24
C ASN A 249 -13.34 -4.64 4.65
N GLY A 250 -14.04 -4.09 5.66
CA GLY A 250 -13.59 -4.00 7.05
C GLY A 250 -12.60 -2.85 7.32
N LYS A 251 -12.44 -1.90 6.38
CA LYS A 251 -11.51 -0.77 6.51
C LYS A 251 -12.18 0.61 6.50
N PHE A 252 -13.50 0.65 6.48
CA PHE A 252 -14.25 1.91 6.39
C PHE A 252 -13.90 2.89 7.51
N ASP A 253 -13.98 2.48 8.77
CA ASP A 253 -13.75 3.37 9.92
C ASP A 253 -12.29 3.89 9.98
N GLU A 254 -11.33 3.02 9.69
CA GLU A 254 -9.92 3.39 9.63
C GLU A 254 -9.69 4.45 8.56
N TRP A 255 -10.25 4.27 7.37
CA TRP A 255 -10.09 5.19 6.26
C TRP A 255 -10.90 6.47 6.43
N ALA A 256 -12.08 6.41 7.06
CA ALA A 256 -12.84 7.59 7.44
C ALA A 256 -12.04 8.49 8.41
N GLY A 257 -11.36 7.88 9.40
CA GLY A 257 -10.45 8.59 10.29
C GLY A 257 -9.30 9.28 9.55
N ARG A 258 -8.65 8.57 8.62
CA ARG A 258 -7.56 9.13 7.78
C ARG A 258 -8.05 10.19 6.80
N GLY A 259 -9.27 10.04 6.30
CA GLY A 259 -9.91 10.99 5.41
C GLY A 259 -10.10 12.37 6.04
N ARG A 260 -10.33 12.45 7.38
CA ARG A 260 -10.39 13.72 8.10
C ARG A 260 -9.09 14.51 8.00
N ASP A 261 -7.93 13.83 7.97
CA ASP A 261 -6.63 14.49 7.80
C ASP A 261 -6.47 15.16 6.42
N LEU A 262 -7.30 14.79 5.44
CA LEU A 262 -7.30 15.38 4.10
C LEU A 262 -8.22 16.58 3.96
N LEU A 263 -9.08 16.85 4.95
CA LEU A 263 -9.89 18.06 4.99
C LEU A 263 -8.97 19.30 5.06
N GLY A 264 -9.36 20.35 4.36
CA GLY A 264 -8.53 21.54 4.21
C GLY A 264 -7.35 21.41 3.23
N LEU A 265 -7.02 20.18 2.75
CA LEU A 265 -6.11 19.96 1.64
C LEU A 265 -6.89 19.78 0.33
N CYS A 266 -7.86 18.89 0.32
CA CYS A 266 -8.69 18.58 -0.84
C CYS A 266 -9.92 19.50 -0.89
N LYS A 267 -10.47 19.70 -2.10
CA LYS A 267 -11.72 20.47 -2.29
C LYS A 267 -12.91 19.77 -1.60
N SER A 268 -12.96 18.44 -1.72
CA SER A 268 -13.91 17.61 -1.01
C SER A 268 -13.31 16.24 -0.75
N VAL A 269 -13.73 15.59 0.34
CA VAL A 269 -13.37 14.21 0.65
C VAL A 269 -14.63 13.42 0.93
N ARG A 270 -14.83 12.34 0.17
CA ARG A 270 -15.94 11.41 0.35
C ARG A 270 -15.39 10.00 0.52
N ILE A 271 -16.13 9.14 1.17
CA ILE A 271 -15.78 7.74 1.39
C ILE A 271 -16.94 6.84 1.01
N SER A 272 -16.65 5.71 0.38
CA SER A 272 -17.65 4.72 0.02
C SER A 272 -17.74 3.61 1.07
N ASP A 273 -18.95 3.22 1.42
CA ASP A 273 -19.25 2.06 2.25
C ASP A 273 -19.71 0.84 1.43
N ILE A 274 -19.54 0.88 0.11
CA ILE A 274 -19.99 -0.17 -0.80
C ILE A 274 -19.45 -1.55 -0.41
N MET A 275 -18.19 -1.60 0.00
CA MET A 275 -17.54 -2.85 0.36
C MET A 275 -18.10 -3.44 1.66
N GLU A 276 -18.49 -2.60 2.62
CA GLU A 276 -19.16 -3.05 3.85
C GLU A 276 -20.57 -3.59 3.57
N ARG A 277 -21.26 -3.07 2.54
CA ARG A 277 -22.62 -3.50 2.18
C ARG A 277 -22.69 -4.67 1.20
N LYS A 278 -21.68 -4.82 0.33
CA LYS A 278 -21.71 -5.71 -0.84
C LYS A 278 -20.63 -6.77 -0.84
N ALA A 279 -19.57 -6.62 -0.05
CA ALA A 279 -18.52 -7.60 0.02
C ALA A 279 -18.98 -8.88 0.69
N ALA A 280 -18.52 -10.00 0.14
CA ALA A 280 -18.86 -11.33 0.66
C ALA A 280 -17.89 -11.79 1.75
N ALA A 281 -16.62 -11.35 1.70
CA ALA A 281 -15.59 -11.79 2.62
C ALA A 281 -14.70 -10.63 3.10
N PRO A 282 -14.11 -10.72 4.32
CA PRO A 282 -13.14 -9.76 4.79
C PRO A 282 -11.94 -9.67 3.84
N GLY A 283 -11.58 -8.42 3.48
CA GLY A 283 -10.46 -8.16 2.57
C GLY A 283 -10.78 -8.25 1.08
N ASP A 284 -12.04 -8.46 0.70
CA ASP A 284 -12.50 -8.22 -0.67
C ASP A 284 -12.37 -6.74 -0.99
N ASP A 285 -12.00 -6.44 -2.23
CA ASP A 285 -11.86 -5.07 -2.72
C ASP A 285 -12.87 -4.74 -3.84
N ILE A 286 -12.97 -3.46 -4.18
CA ILE A 286 -13.90 -3.02 -5.22
C ILE A 286 -13.61 -3.66 -6.59
N CYS A 287 -12.36 -4.04 -6.86
CA CYS A 287 -11.99 -4.72 -8.10
C CYS A 287 -12.67 -6.09 -8.19
N ASP A 288 -12.75 -6.84 -7.09
CA ASP A 288 -13.40 -8.15 -7.08
C ASP A 288 -14.90 -8.02 -7.40
N LEU A 289 -15.56 -7.00 -6.84
CA LEU A 289 -16.97 -6.70 -7.11
C LEU A 289 -17.20 -6.28 -8.58
N LEU A 290 -16.36 -5.37 -9.09
CA LEU A 290 -16.54 -4.85 -10.46
C LEU A 290 -16.21 -5.89 -11.53
N ILE A 291 -15.21 -6.73 -11.31
CA ILE A 291 -14.89 -7.84 -12.23
C ILE A 291 -16.06 -8.85 -12.28
N ALA A 292 -16.63 -9.21 -11.15
CA ALA A 292 -17.79 -10.08 -11.14
C ALA A 292 -18.94 -9.52 -12.00
N ARG A 293 -19.26 -8.24 -11.81
CA ARG A 293 -20.29 -7.54 -12.60
C ARG A 293 -19.94 -7.36 -14.07
N TYR A 294 -18.66 -7.21 -14.39
CA TYR A 294 -18.19 -7.14 -15.78
C TYR A 294 -18.46 -8.45 -16.52
N PHE A 295 -18.19 -9.60 -15.89
CA PHE A 295 -18.40 -10.90 -16.50
C PHE A 295 -19.86 -11.33 -16.56
N ASP A 296 -20.70 -10.92 -15.63
CA ASP A 296 -22.14 -11.22 -15.64
C ASP A 296 -22.98 -10.20 -16.44
N GLY A 297 -22.33 -9.19 -17.02
CA GLY A 297 -22.98 -8.15 -17.84
C GLY A 297 -23.81 -7.14 -17.06
N THR A 298 -23.69 -7.12 -15.71
CA THR A 298 -24.43 -6.21 -14.83
C THR A 298 -23.64 -4.99 -14.40
N LEU A 299 -22.46 -4.77 -14.99
CA LEU A 299 -21.64 -3.61 -14.70
C LEU A 299 -22.36 -2.34 -15.18
N ASP A 300 -22.75 -1.51 -14.22
CA ASP A 300 -23.25 -0.17 -14.50
C ASP A 300 -22.48 0.88 -13.70
N GLN A 301 -22.62 2.14 -14.12
CA GLN A 301 -21.97 3.28 -13.47
C GLN A 301 -22.63 3.67 -12.13
N SER A 302 -23.73 3.01 -11.72
CA SER A 302 -24.43 3.31 -10.47
C SER A 302 -23.59 3.07 -9.22
N VAL A 303 -22.56 2.23 -9.32
CA VAL A 303 -21.55 2.01 -8.27
C VAL A 303 -20.87 3.33 -7.85
N PHE A 304 -20.82 4.30 -8.76
CA PHE A 304 -20.18 5.60 -8.54
C PHE A 304 -21.19 6.73 -8.28
N ASN A 305 -22.51 6.42 -8.34
CA ASN A 305 -23.58 7.40 -8.20
C ASN A 305 -24.17 7.39 -6.77
N GLY A 306 -24.00 8.48 -6.06
CA GLY A 306 -24.82 9.07 -4.98
C GLY A 306 -24.90 8.33 -3.65
N SER A 307 -25.68 7.30 -3.50
CA SER A 307 -26.15 6.77 -2.19
C SER A 307 -25.12 5.99 -1.36
N MET A 308 -23.99 5.59 -1.96
CA MET A 308 -22.92 4.84 -1.31
C MET A 308 -21.69 5.70 -0.98
N TRP A 309 -21.80 7.00 -1.09
CA TRP A 309 -20.73 7.95 -0.81
C TRP A 309 -21.11 8.87 0.34
N HIS A 310 -20.35 8.82 1.40
CA HIS A 310 -20.50 9.67 2.57
C HIS A 310 -19.50 10.82 2.52
N THR A 311 -19.99 12.05 2.71
CA THR A 311 -19.11 13.21 2.85
C THR A 311 -18.42 13.16 4.21
N ILE A 312 -17.10 13.19 4.22
CA ILE A 312 -16.32 13.31 5.46
C ILE A 312 -16.41 14.77 5.89
N ARG A 313 -16.77 14.98 7.16
CA ARG A 313 -16.84 16.29 7.83
C ARG A 313 -15.95 16.26 9.06
N ASP A 314 -15.61 17.45 9.57
CA ASP A 314 -14.85 17.62 10.82
C ASP A 314 -15.56 16.99 12.02
#